data_7f6419ff387cfdeeb50b07c5a6162509
#
_entry.id   7f6419ff387cfdeeb50b07c5a6162509
#
_cell.length_a   1.000
_cell.length_b   1.000
_cell.length_c   1.000
_cell.angle_alpha   90.00
_cell.angle_beta   90.00
_cell.angle_gamma   90.00
#
_symmetry.space_group_name_H-M   'P 1'
#
loop_
_entity.id
_entity.type
_entity.pdbx_description
1 polymer ?
#
loop_
_entity_poly.entity_id
_entity_poly.type
_entity_poly.pdbx_seq_one_letter_code
_entity_poly.pdbx_strand_id
1 'polypeptide(L)'
;MDVRTTDRDADFAAYMAARQPSLLRTAYLLTGDRHTAEDLVQTAFAKLYLSWDRVQRRELVDGYVRRILVNEHNSLWRRAFKRREVVSAELPETHAVPDRHDDGESAALWAFVQTLPRKQRAVIVLRYYEDLSEAETAEVLGISVGTVKSQASRALAAMRSRVHDHPGITHENHGPVREEER
;
A
#
# COMPACT_ATOMS: atom_id res chain seq x y z
N MET A 1 -10.28 -37.87 5.84
CA MET A 1 -10.07 -36.41 5.82
C MET A 1 -9.00 -36.14 6.87
N ASP A 2 -7.83 -35.68 6.44
CA ASP A 2 -6.63 -35.64 7.32
C ASP A 2 -6.74 -34.47 8.30
N VAL A 3 -6.65 -34.75 9.61
CA VAL A 3 -6.77 -33.76 10.71
C VAL A 3 -5.76 -32.60 10.52
N ARG A 4 -4.57 -32.88 9.99
CA ARG A 4 -3.53 -31.87 9.73
C ARG A 4 -3.93 -30.85 8.67
N THR A 5 -4.66 -31.28 7.64
CA THR A 5 -5.13 -30.38 6.56
C THR A 5 -6.22 -29.45 7.09
N THR A 6 -7.12 -29.96 7.95
CA THR A 6 -8.19 -29.15 8.56
C THR A 6 -7.63 -28.06 9.48
N ASP A 7 -6.58 -28.36 10.26
CA ASP A 7 -5.93 -27.41 11.16
C ASP A 7 -5.20 -26.32 10.35
N ARG A 8 -4.46 -26.71 9.32
CA ARG A 8 -3.78 -25.81 8.39
C ARG A 8 -4.71 -24.80 7.71
N ASP A 9 -5.86 -25.30 7.21
CA ASP A 9 -6.83 -24.46 6.51
C ASP A 9 -7.53 -23.50 7.46
N ALA A 10 -7.80 -23.92 8.71
CA ALA A 10 -8.35 -23.08 9.75
C ALA A 10 -7.36 -21.95 10.16
N ASP A 11 -6.07 -22.28 10.33
CA ASP A 11 -5.03 -21.31 10.64
C ASP A 11 -4.86 -20.27 9.51
N PHE A 12 -4.86 -20.72 8.25
CA PHE A 12 -4.79 -19.83 7.11
C PHE A 12 -6.03 -18.93 7.01
N ALA A 13 -7.22 -19.47 7.21
CA ALA A 13 -8.47 -18.70 7.20
C ALA A 13 -8.50 -17.64 8.30
N ALA A 14 -8.02 -17.97 9.50
CA ALA A 14 -7.90 -17.00 10.60
C ALA A 14 -6.90 -15.88 10.25
N TYR A 15 -5.75 -16.22 9.66
CA TYR A 15 -4.79 -15.23 9.18
C TYR A 15 -5.38 -14.32 8.10
N MET A 16 -6.05 -14.90 7.10
CA MET A 16 -6.73 -14.15 6.05
C MET A 16 -7.74 -13.16 6.63
N ALA A 17 -8.63 -13.62 7.50
CA ALA A 17 -9.66 -12.77 8.11
C ALA A 17 -9.04 -11.59 8.89
N ALA A 18 -7.93 -11.83 9.60
CA ALA A 18 -7.24 -10.80 10.38
C ALA A 18 -6.51 -9.78 9.49
N ARG A 19 -5.94 -10.21 8.34
CA ARG A 19 -5.04 -9.36 7.53
C ARG A 19 -5.67 -8.78 6.28
N GLN A 20 -6.78 -9.34 5.79
CA GLN A 20 -7.44 -8.88 4.58
C GLN A 20 -7.75 -7.37 4.58
N PRO A 21 -8.29 -6.75 5.66
CA PRO A 21 -8.62 -5.34 5.64
C PRO A 21 -7.38 -4.44 5.49
N SER A 22 -6.27 -4.77 6.14
CA SER A 22 -5.03 -3.99 6.04
C SER A 22 -4.38 -4.15 4.67
N LEU A 23 -4.28 -5.39 4.15
CA LEU A 23 -3.73 -5.66 2.82
C LEU A 23 -4.55 -5.03 1.71
N LEU A 24 -5.89 -4.98 1.86
CA LEU A 24 -6.76 -4.35 0.88
C LEU A 24 -6.52 -2.82 0.85
N ARG A 25 -6.35 -2.19 2.00
CA ARG A 25 -5.98 -0.76 2.07
C ARG A 25 -4.63 -0.50 1.40
N THR A 26 -3.61 -1.29 1.72
CA THR A 26 -2.29 -1.18 1.07
C THR A 26 -2.38 -1.36 -0.43
N ALA A 27 -3.10 -2.38 -0.89
CA ALA A 27 -3.31 -2.63 -2.32
C ALA A 27 -4.03 -1.46 -3.00
N TYR A 28 -5.07 -0.90 -2.36
CA TYR A 28 -5.78 0.26 -2.86
C TYR A 28 -4.89 1.50 -2.95
N LEU A 29 -4.07 1.76 -1.94
CA LEU A 29 -3.11 2.86 -1.96
C LEU A 29 -2.08 2.72 -3.10
N LEU A 30 -1.69 1.49 -3.44
CA LEU A 30 -0.76 1.21 -4.53
C LEU A 30 -1.43 1.34 -5.91
N THR A 31 -2.66 0.86 -6.07
CA THR A 31 -3.34 0.75 -7.36
C THR A 31 -4.17 1.97 -7.72
N GLY A 32 -4.82 2.58 -6.72
CA GLY A 32 -5.83 3.62 -6.90
C GLY A 32 -7.18 3.10 -7.40
N ASP A 33 -7.35 1.80 -7.51
CA ASP A 33 -8.58 1.15 -7.98
C ASP A 33 -8.96 -0.03 -7.11
N ARG A 34 -10.23 -0.06 -6.67
CA ARG A 34 -10.74 -1.06 -5.74
C ARG A 34 -10.72 -2.48 -6.32
N HIS A 35 -11.16 -2.63 -7.56
CA HIS A 35 -11.19 -3.92 -8.24
C HIS A 35 -9.79 -4.52 -8.36
N THR A 36 -8.86 -3.72 -8.86
CA THR A 36 -7.45 -4.13 -8.97
C THR A 36 -6.84 -4.44 -7.60
N ALA A 37 -7.22 -3.71 -6.55
CA ALA A 37 -6.76 -3.97 -5.18
C ALA A 37 -7.30 -5.31 -4.65
N GLU A 38 -8.58 -5.60 -4.85
CA GLU A 38 -9.20 -6.87 -4.47
C GLU A 38 -8.54 -8.06 -5.19
N ASP A 39 -8.33 -7.96 -6.50
CA ASP A 39 -7.65 -8.98 -7.31
C ASP A 39 -6.21 -9.23 -6.84
N LEU A 40 -5.49 -8.14 -6.50
CA LEU A 40 -4.14 -8.23 -5.96
C LEU A 40 -4.09 -8.97 -4.63
N VAL A 41 -5.00 -8.64 -3.71
CA VAL A 41 -5.07 -9.30 -2.40
C VAL A 41 -5.45 -10.76 -2.53
N GLN A 42 -6.42 -11.09 -3.37
CA GLN A 42 -6.79 -12.48 -3.65
C GLN A 42 -5.61 -13.27 -4.24
N THR A 43 -4.91 -12.69 -5.21
CA THR A 43 -3.71 -13.31 -5.80
C THR A 43 -2.61 -13.50 -4.76
N ALA A 44 -2.40 -12.52 -3.88
CA ALA A 44 -1.41 -12.60 -2.82
C ALA A 44 -1.74 -13.71 -1.82
N PHE A 45 -3.00 -13.83 -1.40
CA PHE A 45 -3.44 -14.91 -0.52
C PHE A 45 -3.34 -16.28 -1.18
N ALA A 46 -3.70 -16.42 -2.45
CA ALA A 46 -3.56 -17.69 -3.17
C ALA A 46 -2.09 -18.14 -3.20
N LYS A 47 -1.16 -17.24 -3.50
CA LYS A 47 0.29 -17.53 -3.50
C LYS A 47 0.84 -17.82 -2.10
N LEU A 48 0.36 -17.09 -1.09
CA LEU A 48 0.72 -17.34 0.29
C LEU A 48 0.25 -18.73 0.73
N TYR A 49 -0.98 -19.13 0.38
CA TYR A 49 -1.53 -20.45 0.70
C TYR A 49 -0.67 -21.59 0.16
N LEU A 50 -0.16 -21.47 -1.06
CA LEU A 50 0.75 -22.45 -1.65
C LEU A 50 2.10 -22.55 -0.91
N SER A 51 2.45 -21.52 -0.15
CA SER A 51 3.70 -21.45 0.59
C SER A 51 3.51 -21.55 2.10
N TRP A 52 2.26 -21.74 2.58
CA TRP A 52 1.87 -21.61 3.97
C TRP A 52 2.72 -22.48 4.91
N ASP A 53 2.94 -23.74 4.54
CA ASP A 53 3.72 -24.68 5.34
C ASP A 53 5.22 -24.33 5.42
N ARG A 54 5.71 -23.55 4.47
CA ARG A 54 7.13 -23.12 4.43
C ARG A 54 7.39 -21.88 5.27
N VAL A 55 6.35 -21.05 5.50
CA VAL A 55 6.45 -19.79 6.23
C VAL A 55 6.04 -20.02 7.68
N GLN A 56 6.88 -20.76 8.45
CA GLN A 56 6.56 -21.24 9.79
C GLN A 56 6.56 -20.16 10.89
N ARG A 57 7.02 -18.94 10.62
CA ARG A 57 7.06 -17.86 11.61
C ARG A 57 6.05 -16.77 11.25
N ARG A 58 5.06 -16.53 12.10
CA ARG A 58 4.02 -15.52 11.90
C ARG A 58 4.57 -14.13 11.58
N GLU A 59 5.68 -13.73 12.21
CA GLU A 59 6.37 -12.46 11.97
C GLU A 59 6.92 -12.35 10.52
N LEU A 60 7.29 -13.47 9.91
CA LEU A 60 7.77 -13.52 8.53
C LEU A 60 6.62 -13.53 7.50
N VAL A 61 5.44 -14.00 7.90
CA VAL A 61 4.27 -14.11 7.00
C VAL A 61 3.84 -12.73 6.51
N ASP A 62 3.79 -11.75 7.39
CA ASP A 62 3.37 -10.39 7.04
C ASP A 62 4.33 -9.74 6.03
N GLY A 63 5.64 -9.88 6.23
CA GLY A 63 6.64 -9.41 5.27
C GLY A 63 6.55 -10.15 3.93
N TYR A 64 6.32 -11.48 4.00
CA TYR A 64 6.23 -12.31 2.81
C TYR A 64 4.98 -11.98 1.96
N VAL A 65 3.81 -11.83 2.58
CA VAL A 65 2.57 -11.48 1.86
C VAL A 65 2.64 -10.06 1.27
N ARG A 66 3.23 -9.09 1.99
CA ARG A 66 3.48 -7.74 1.43
C ARG A 66 4.37 -7.80 0.21
N ARG A 67 5.44 -8.59 0.27
CA ARG A 67 6.34 -8.79 -0.87
C ARG A 67 5.62 -9.42 -2.07
N ILE A 68 4.76 -10.41 -1.85
CA ILE A 68 3.92 -10.97 -2.92
C ILE A 68 3.03 -9.88 -3.51
N LEU A 69 2.31 -9.13 -2.68
CA LEU A 69 1.39 -8.07 -3.10
C LEU A 69 2.08 -7.04 -4.00
N VAL A 70 3.23 -6.53 -3.56
CA VAL A 70 3.99 -5.53 -4.31
C VAL A 70 4.55 -6.11 -5.62
N ASN A 71 5.04 -7.35 -5.58
CA ASN A 71 5.54 -8.02 -6.79
C ASN A 71 4.42 -8.24 -7.82
N GLU A 72 3.23 -8.62 -7.39
CA GLU A 72 2.07 -8.74 -8.28
C GLU A 72 1.63 -7.39 -8.84
N HIS A 73 1.58 -6.35 -8.01
CA HIS A 73 1.34 -4.99 -8.46
C HIS A 73 2.33 -4.56 -9.54
N ASN A 74 3.63 -4.78 -9.32
CA ASN A 74 4.68 -4.47 -10.30
C ASN A 74 4.55 -5.31 -11.58
N SER A 75 4.14 -6.58 -11.46
CA SER A 75 3.94 -7.49 -12.58
C SER A 75 2.73 -7.10 -13.44
N LEU A 76 1.60 -6.74 -12.81
CA LEU A 76 0.42 -6.24 -13.50
C LEU A 76 0.77 -5.02 -14.37
N TRP A 77 1.55 -4.13 -13.82
CA TRP A 77 1.93 -2.93 -14.54
C TRP A 77 2.87 -3.21 -15.71
N ARG A 78 3.89 -4.07 -15.53
CA ARG A 78 4.76 -4.47 -16.64
C ARG A 78 3.96 -5.06 -17.79
N ARG A 79 2.94 -5.87 -17.49
CA ARG A 79 2.04 -6.44 -18.50
C ARG A 79 1.20 -5.35 -19.19
N ALA A 80 0.66 -4.41 -18.43
CA ALA A 80 -0.09 -3.29 -18.99
C ALA A 80 0.77 -2.39 -19.85
N PHE A 81 2.02 -2.10 -19.45
CA PHE A 81 2.97 -1.31 -20.23
C PHE A 81 3.36 -2.01 -21.54
N LYS A 82 3.68 -3.30 -21.48
CA LYS A 82 4.01 -4.09 -22.68
C LYS A 82 2.83 -4.20 -23.66
N ARG A 83 1.60 -4.20 -23.13
CA ARG A 83 0.39 -4.18 -23.97
C ARG A 83 0.17 -2.80 -24.62
N ARG A 84 0.59 -1.70 -23.99
CA ARG A 84 0.55 -0.33 -24.53
C ARG A 84 1.54 -0.11 -25.69
N GLU A 85 2.71 -0.73 -25.66
CA GLU A 85 3.65 -0.68 -26.79
C GLU A 85 3.06 -1.31 -28.06
N VAL A 86 2.08 -2.21 -27.89
CA VAL A 86 1.40 -2.90 -29.02
C VAL A 86 0.11 -2.20 -29.43
N VAL A 87 -0.53 -1.45 -28.52
CA VAL A 87 -1.80 -0.74 -28.78
C VAL A 87 -1.68 0.68 -28.25
N SER A 88 -1.59 1.65 -29.15
CA SER A 88 -1.63 3.08 -28.81
C SER A 88 -3.03 3.48 -28.32
N ALA A 89 -3.33 3.22 -27.06
CA ALA A 89 -4.58 3.62 -26.42
C ALA A 89 -4.29 4.25 -25.07
N GLU A 90 -4.74 5.48 -24.89
CA GLU A 90 -4.79 6.19 -23.63
C GLU A 90 -5.63 5.38 -22.62
N LEU A 91 -5.03 4.98 -21.49
CA LEU A 91 -5.81 4.47 -20.37
C LEU A 91 -6.44 5.67 -19.66
N PRO A 92 -7.73 5.58 -19.30
CA PRO A 92 -8.33 6.61 -18.45
C PRO A 92 -7.56 6.64 -17.13
N GLU A 93 -7.17 7.83 -16.69
CA GLU A 93 -6.77 8.08 -15.33
C GLU A 93 -8.02 7.85 -14.46
N THR A 94 -8.10 6.69 -13.84
CA THR A 94 -9.21 6.36 -12.97
C THR A 94 -9.01 7.16 -11.69
N HIS A 95 -9.70 8.28 -11.59
CA HIS A 95 -9.86 8.99 -10.33
C HIS A 95 -10.76 8.17 -9.43
N ALA A 96 -10.15 7.42 -8.51
CA ALA A 96 -10.87 6.68 -7.51
C ALA A 96 -11.60 7.66 -6.58
N VAL A 97 -12.91 7.46 -6.46
CA VAL A 97 -13.71 8.12 -5.43
C VAL A 97 -13.28 7.57 -4.06
N PRO A 98 -12.90 8.42 -3.09
CA PRO A 98 -12.52 7.95 -1.76
C PRO A 98 -13.69 7.20 -1.10
N ASP A 99 -13.40 6.03 -0.54
CA ASP A 99 -14.36 5.32 0.29
C ASP A 99 -14.62 6.15 1.57
N ARG A 100 -15.89 6.39 1.90
CA ARG A 100 -16.40 7.41 2.84
C ARG A 100 -16.13 7.13 4.33
N HIS A 101 -14.99 6.54 4.70
CA HIS A 101 -14.67 6.23 6.09
C HIS A 101 -13.39 6.88 6.61
N ASP A 102 -12.90 7.92 5.93
CA ASP A 102 -11.71 8.64 6.38
C ASP A 102 -12.03 10.13 6.55
N ASP A 103 -11.68 10.69 7.69
CA ASP A 103 -11.84 12.11 8.01
C ASP A 103 -11.15 12.95 6.92
N GLY A 104 -11.74 14.07 6.50
CA GLY A 104 -11.42 14.80 5.28
C GLY A 104 -9.94 15.10 4.99
N GLU A 105 -9.09 15.20 6.03
CA GLU A 105 -7.63 15.41 5.89
C GLU A 105 -6.91 14.16 5.37
N SER A 106 -7.31 12.99 5.84
CA SER A 106 -6.76 11.72 5.38
C SER A 106 -7.13 11.46 3.93
N ALA A 107 -8.37 11.77 3.51
CA ALA A 107 -8.80 11.65 2.13
C ALA A 107 -8.01 12.54 1.17
N ALA A 108 -7.70 13.78 1.58
CA ALA A 108 -6.89 14.70 0.78
C ALA A 108 -5.44 14.22 0.62
N LEU A 109 -4.85 13.67 1.70
CA LEU A 109 -3.53 13.08 1.68
C LEU A 109 -3.47 11.89 0.71
N TRP A 110 -4.46 11.00 0.77
CA TRP A 110 -4.52 9.82 -0.10
C TRP A 110 -4.78 10.18 -1.55
N ALA A 111 -5.63 11.17 -1.81
CA ALA A 111 -5.81 11.71 -3.17
C ALA A 111 -4.49 12.24 -3.73
N PHE A 112 -3.69 12.91 -2.89
CA PHE A 112 -2.35 13.34 -3.29
C PHE A 112 -1.42 12.15 -3.59
N VAL A 113 -1.38 11.14 -2.71
CA VAL A 113 -0.56 9.93 -2.92
C VAL A 113 -0.89 9.27 -4.26
N GLN A 114 -2.16 9.28 -4.68
CA GLN A 114 -2.58 8.75 -5.98
C GLN A 114 -2.04 9.55 -7.17
N THR A 115 -1.71 10.84 -7.00
CA THR A 115 -1.09 11.65 -8.06
C THR A 115 0.41 11.40 -8.23
N LEU A 116 1.06 10.75 -7.26
CA LEU A 116 2.50 10.47 -7.32
C LEU A 116 2.84 9.46 -8.42
N PRO A 117 3.99 9.61 -9.08
CA PRO A 117 4.54 8.57 -9.94
C PRO A 117 4.66 7.26 -9.17
N ARG A 118 4.34 6.13 -9.81
CA ARG A 118 4.21 4.81 -9.16
C ARG A 118 5.37 4.41 -8.26
N LYS A 119 6.61 4.66 -8.67
CA LYS A 119 7.80 4.33 -7.86
C LYS A 119 7.83 5.16 -6.57
N GLN A 120 7.45 6.43 -6.65
CA GLN A 120 7.34 7.32 -5.49
C GLN A 120 6.18 6.87 -4.60
N ARG A 121 5.01 6.59 -5.18
CA ARG A 121 3.83 6.08 -4.47
C ARG A 121 4.15 4.80 -3.69
N ALA A 122 4.76 3.82 -4.34
CA ALA A 122 5.14 2.57 -3.68
C ALA A 122 6.09 2.79 -2.50
N VAL A 123 7.07 3.67 -2.65
CA VAL A 123 7.99 4.03 -1.55
C VAL A 123 7.24 4.72 -0.42
N ILE A 124 6.36 5.69 -0.71
CA ILE A 124 5.59 6.40 0.32
C ILE A 124 4.67 5.43 1.07
N VAL A 125 3.93 4.58 0.36
CA VAL A 125 3.03 3.60 0.98
C VAL A 125 3.82 2.65 1.89
N LEU A 126 4.91 2.06 1.42
CA LEU A 126 5.68 1.12 2.23
C LEU A 126 6.40 1.78 3.42
N ARG A 127 6.93 2.98 3.24
CA ARG A 127 7.67 3.69 4.30
C ARG A 127 6.78 4.30 5.37
N TYR A 128 5.66 4.91 4.99
CA TYR A 128 4.86 5.77 5.88
C TYR A 128 3.48 5.21 6.23
N TYR A 129 2.95 4.30 5.43
CA TYR A 129 1.71 3.61 5.76
C TYR A 129 1.95 2.22 6.36
N GLU A 130 2.90 1.46 5.82
CA GLU A 130 3.29 0.14 6.33
C GLU A 130 4.43 0.17 7.35
N ASP A 131 4.96 1.38 7.63
CA ASP A 131 6.03 1.63 8.60
C ASP A 131 7.31 0.77 8.41
N LEU A 132 7.61 0.42 7.16
CA LEU A 132 8.83 -0.32 6.84
C LEU A 132 10.06 0.58 6.88
N SER A 133 11.20 0.06 7.33
CA SER A 133 12.49 0.72 7.20
C SER A 133 12.90 0.92 5.73
N GLU A 134 13.87 1.78 5.46
CA GLU A 134 14.41 1.95 4.12
C GLU A 134 15.01 0.65 3.54
N ALA A 135 15.64 -0.15 4.40
CA ALA A 135 16.21 -1.44 4.01
C ALA A 135 15.12 -2.46 3.63
N GLU A 136 14.08 -2.60 4.46
CA GLU A 136 12.94 -3.47 4.18
C GLU A 136 12.19 -3.02 2.93
N THR A 137 11.97 -1.71 2.77
CA THR A 137 11.36 -1.14 1.56
C THR A 137 12.18 -1.45 0.31
N ALA A 138 13.50 -1.32 0.40
CA ALA A 138 14.42 -1.66 -0.70
C ALA A 138 14.33 -3.15 -1.06
N GLU A 139 14.29 -4.01 -0.06
CA GLU A 139 14.13 -5.47 -0.24
C GLU A 139 12.80 -5.81 -0.92
N VAL A 140 11.68 -5.26 -0.41
CA VAL A 140 10.33 -5.49 -0.95
C VAL A 140 10.23 -5.01 -2.40
N LEU A 141 10.79 -3.84 -2.72
CA LEU A 141 10.74 -3.26 -4.06
C LEU A 141 11.80 -3.82 -5.02
N GLY A 142 12.81 -4.53 -4.52
CA GLY A 142 13.94 -5.02 -5.32
C GLY A 142 14.81 -3.89 -5.88
N ILE A 143 15.02 -2.81 -5.12
CA ILE A 143 15.82 -1.62 -5.47
C ILE A 143 16.85 -1.32 -4.39
N SER A 144 17.79 -0.41 -4.67
CA SER A 144 18.77 0.00 -3.65
C SER A 144 18.15 0.94 -2.61
N VAL A 145 18.71 0.94 -1.38
CA VAL A 145 18.35 1.90 -0.31
C VAL A 145 18.53 3.35 -0.79
N GLY A 146 19.56 3.63 -1.57
CA GLY A 146 19.77 4.95 -2.18
C GLY A 146 18.62 5.36 -3.11
N THR A 147 18.05 4.39 -3.85
CA THR A 147 16.87 4.62 -4.69
C THR A 147 15.63 4.89 -3.83
N VAL A 148 15.44 4.16 -2.73
CA VAL A 148 14.34 4.43 -1.78
C VAL A 148 14.43 5.86 -1.26
N LYS A 149 15.59 6.28 -0.76
CA LYS A 149 15.82 7.65 -0.25
C LYS A 149 15.50 8.71 -1.30
N SER A 150 16.00 8.55 -2.51
CA SER A 150 15.77 9.52 -3.58
C SER A 150 14.30 9.60 -4.02
N GLN A 151 13.58 8.47 -4.08
CA GLN A 151 12.15 8.46 -4.39
C GLN A 151 11.32 9.08 -3.27
N ALA A 152 11.62 8.76 -2.01
CA ALA A 152 10.97 9.37 -0.85
C ALA A 152 11.17 10.89 -0.82
N SER A 153 12.41 11.36 -1.01
CA SER A 153 12.73 12.79 -1.03
C SER A 153 11.94 13.54 -2.12
N ARG A 154 11.86 12.99 -3.33
CA ARG A 154 11.09 13.60 -4.43
C ARG A 154 9.59 13.65 -4.12
N ALA A 155 9.04 12.57 -3.58
CA ALA A 155 7.63 12.52 -3.21
C ALA A 155 7.28 13.52 -2.11
N LEU A 156 8.11 13.62 -1.07
CA LEU A 156 7.93 14.58 0.01
C LEU A 156 8.11 16.03 -0.44
N ALA A 157 9.02 16.29 -1.40
CA ALA A 157 9.16 17.60 -2.00
C ALA A 157 7.91 18.02 -2.77
N ALA A 158 7.34 17.12 -3.58
CA ALA A 158 6.08 17.34 -4.29
C ALA A 158 4.91 17.60 -3.32
N MET A 159 4.88 16.89 -2.18
CA MET A 159 3.86 17.11 -1.14
C MET A 159 3.98 18.49 -0.52
N ARG A 160 5.20 18.92 -0.17
CA ARG A 160 5.42 20.27 0.41
C ARG A 160 5.00 21.38 -0.55
N SER A 161 5.33 21.27 -1.83
CA SER A 161 4.91 22.25 -2.84
C SER A 161 3.39 22.40 -2.87
N ARG A 162 2.67 21.27 -2.82
CA ARG A 162 1.20 21.27 -2.91
C ARG A 162 0.53 21.84 -1.65
N VAL A 163 1.10 21.58 -0.47
CA VAL A 163 0.63 22.19 0.79
C VAL A 163 0.86 23.71 0.77
N HIS A 164 1.95 24.18 0.17
CA HIS A 164 2.24 25.61 0.01
C HIS A 164 1.25 26.32 -0.95
N ASP A 165 0.89 25.63 -2.01
CA ASP A 165 -0.05 26.15 -3.03
C ASP A 165 -1.53 26.12 -2.56
N HIS A 166 -1.84 25.39 -1.47
CA HIS A 166 -3.18 25.29 -0.88
C HIS A 166 -3.10 25.49 0.65
N PRO A 167 -3.00 26.73 1.15
CA PRO A 167 -2.84 27.02 2.59
C PRO A 167 -4.03 26.64 3.48
N GLY A 168 -5.09 26.03 2.94
CA GLY A 168 -6.26 25.53 3.68
C GLY A 168 -6.06 24.15 4.35
N ILE A 169 -4.90 23.50 4.20
CA ILE A 169 -4.59 22.20 4.83
C ILE A 169 -3.62 22.38 6.02
N THR A 170 -3.65 23.50 6.69
CA THR A 170 -2.87 23.71 7.91
C THR A 170 -3.71 23.35 9.11
N HIS A 171 -3.18 22.44 9.92
CA HIS A 171 -3.64 22.05 11.24
C HIS A 171 -4.26 23.21 12.00
N GLU A 172 -5.53 23.10 12.38
CA GLU A 172 -6.02 23.78 13.59
C GLU A 172 -5.23 23.19 14.76
N ASN A 173 -4.25 23.96 15.16
CA ASN A 173 -3.45 23.72 16.35
C ASN A 173 -4.43 23.59 17.55
N HIS A 174 -4.52 22.41 18.13
CA HIS A 174 -5.16 22.26 19.43
C HIS A 174 -4.40 23.15 20.39
N GLY A 175 -4.95 24.34 20.62
CA GLY A 175 -4.49 25.29 21.62
C GLY A 175 -4.47 24.63 23.00
N PRO A 176 -3.60 25.09 23.90
CA PRO A 176 -3.42 24.49 25.22
C PRO A 176 -4.71 24.57 26.02
N VAL A 177 -5.11 23.41 26.53
CA VAL A 177 -6.16 23.29 27.54
C VAL A 177 -5.76 24.21 28.70
N ARG A 178 -6.52 25.29 28.93
CA ARG A 178 -6.40 26.10 30.12
C ARG A 178 -6.86 25.25 31.31
N GLU A 179 -5.92 24.90 32.17
CA GLU A 179 -6.22 24.53 33.53
C GLU A 179 -6.92 25.73 34.20
N GLU A 180 -8.20 25.63 34.44
CA GLU A 180 -8.90 26.49 35.39
C GLU A 180 -8.69 25.88 36.77
N GLU A 181 -7.85 26.58 37.57
CA GLU A 181 -7.84 26.45 39.05
C GLU A 181 -9.21 26.73 39.61
N ARG A 182 -9.77 25.78 40.38
CA ARG A 182 -10.42 25.97 41.67
C ARG A 182 -10.64 24.66 42.40
#